data_fd5aab08e97d8b9164af335a25a7dcb3
#
_entry.id   fd5aab08e97d8b9164af335a25a7dcb3
#
_cell.length_a   1.000
_cell.length_b   1.000
_cell.length_c   1.000
_cell.angle_alpha   90.00
_cell.angle_beta   90.00
_cell.angle_gamma   90.00
#
_symmetry.space_group_name_H-M   'P 1'
#
loop_
_entity.id
_entity.type
_entity.pdbx_description
1 polymer ?
#
loop_
_entity_poly.entity_id
_entity_poly.type
_entity_poly.pdbx_seq_one_letter_code
_entity_poly.pdbx_strand_id
1 'polypeptide(L)'
;WRQYHTAWQKYYQMYYERYYANHLSAKEKELAELAKAQSTQPDPAEETAIKKLRAQIRQKVKDGARKATASRHFIPVLTGLTVLVVLLFLQYNRIIFGAVAAYTTPGSIDPQNIIVDPTNNVAVAPEPRMIIPKINVDAPVVYGAGSDEKSQMKAMEKGIAHFAIAGASAVPGQVGNAVFAAHSSNDAFAAGDYKFVFAQNEKLAKGDLIYMNYEGKRYTYSITSTEVVLPDAVSKVQLKTTKPMLTLVSCVPLGTAEKRLLVFAEQISPDPSKAAPSTNTTSDTGSSKGIPGKPNQTVIERLFHR
;
A
#
# COMPACT_ATOMS: atom_id res chain seq x y z
N TRP A 1 26.96 -45.20 -17.90
CA TRP A 1 26.23 -44.02 -17.42
C TRP A 1 26.94 -42.69 -17.76
N ARG A 2 28.23 -42.54 -17.48
CA ARG A 2 28.99 -41.30 -17.81
C ARG A 2 29.06 -40.97 -19.30
N GLN A 3 29.18 -41.97 -20.19
CA GLN A 3 29.21 -41.76 -21.65
C GLN A 3 27.84 -41.29 -22.21
N TYR A 4 26.73 -41.76 -21.67
CA TYR A 4 25.41 -41.33 -22.06
C TYR A 4 25.16 -39.86 -21.63
N HIS A 5 25.60 -39.49 -20.46
CA HIS A 5 25.42 -38.12 -19.93
C HIS A 5 26.17 -37.08 -20.79
N THR A 6 27.40 -37.41 -21.24
CA THR A 6 28.20 -36.53 -22.10
C THR A 6 27.61 -36.39 -23.50
N ALA A 7 27.05 -37.46 -24.06
CA ALA A 7 26.42 -37.42 -25.37
C ALA A 7 25.14 -36.54 -25.38
N TRP A 8 24.32 -36.62 -24.33
CA TRP A 8 23.15 -35.78 -24.16
C TRP A 8 23.51 -34.30 -23.94
N GLN A 9 24.53 -34.01 -23.15
CA GLN A 9 24.99 -32.65 -22.92
C GLN A 9 25.50 -32.02 -24.24
N LYS A 10 26.26 -32.76 -25.05
CA LYS A 10 26.75 -32.30 -26.33
C LYS A 10 25.63 -32.09 -27.34
N TYR A 11 24.60 -32.96 -27.33
CA TYR A 11 23.43 -32.83 -28.18
C TYR A 11 22.62 -31.56 -27.83
N TYR A 12 22.31 -31.30 -26.54
CA TYR A 12 21.61 -30.11 -26.11
C TYR A 12 22.40 -28.83 -26.37
N GLN A 13 23.74 -28.85 -26.16
CA GLN A 13 24.57 -27.71 -26.47
C GLN A 13 24.49 -27.35 -27.95
N MET A 14 24.69 -28.33 -28.86
CA MET A 14 24.55 -28.09 -30.30
C MET A 14 23.11 -27.68 -30.73
N TYR A 15 22.09 -28.21 -30.08
CA TYR A 15 20.72 -27.83 -30.34
C TYR A 15 20.47 -26.36 -29.97
N TYR A 16 20.87 -25.95 -28.78
CA TYR A 16 20.71 -24.57 -28.33
C TYR A 16 21.56 -23.58 -29.11
N GLU A 17 22.81 -23.92 -29.44
CA GLU A 17 23.65 -23.08 -30.31
C GLU A 17 23.02 -22.85 -31.68
N ARG A 18 22.45 -23.88 -32.29
CA ARG A 18 21.76 -23.76 -33.59
C ARG A 18 20.43 -23.00 -33.46
N TYR A 19 19.70 -23.21 -32.39
CA TYR A 19 18.45 -22.51 -32.09
C TYR A 19 18.71 -21.01 -31.90
N TYR A 20 19.65 -20.65 -31.07
CA TYR A 20 19.99 -19.24 -30.82
C TYR A 20 20.61 -18.56 -32.04
N ALA A 21 21.48 -19.22 -32.79
CA ALA A 21 22.06 -18.68 -34.03
C ALA A 21 20.96 -18.32 -35.05
N ASN A 22 19.98 -19.19 -35.23
CA ASN A 22 18.86 -18.93 -36.14
C ASN A 22 17.92 -17.82 -35.66
N HIS A 23 17.68 -17.73 -34.35
CA HIS A 23 16.82 -16.69 -33.77
C HIS A 23 17.50 -15.32 -33.75
N LEU A 24 18.81 -15.25 -33.50
CA LEU A 24 19.57 -14.02 -33.56
C LEU A 24 19.61 -13.45 -34.98
N SER A 25 19.87 -14.31 -35.99
CA SER A 25 19.89 -13.86 -37.39
C SER A 25 18.52 -13.39 -37.89
N ALA A 26 17.44 -13.97 -37.43
CA ALA A 26 16.08 -13.52 -37.75
C ALA A 26 15.76 -12.16 -37.11
N LYS A 27 16.12 -11.98 -35.83
CA LYS A 27 15.93 -10.69 -35.14
C LYS A 27 16.84 -9.59 -35.67
N GLU A 28 18.07 -9.90 -36.06
CA GLU A 28 18.96 -8.92 -36.71
C GLU A 28 18.38 -8.43 -38.04
N LYS A 29 17.78 -9.31 -38.84
CA LYS A 29 17.10 -8.92 -40.07
C LYS A 29 15.88 -8.05 -39.79
N GLU A 30 15.06 -8.42 -38.83
CA GLU A 30 13.90 -7.63 -38.40
C GLU A 30 14.31 -6.25 -37.90
N LEU A 31 15.34 -6.16 -37.07
CA LEU A 31 15.90 -4.88 -36.60
C LEU A 31 16.52 -4.06 -37.74
N ALA A 32 17.17 -4.69 -38.71
CA ALA A 32 17.71 -4.01 -39.87
C ALA A 32 16.60 -3.47 -40.81
N GLU A 33 15.49 -4.18 -40.95
CA GLU A 33 14.29 -3.69 -41.68
C GLU A 33 13.60 -2.55 -40.94
N LEU A 34 13.45 -2.65 -39.60
CA LEU A 34 12.93 -1.56 -38.78
C LEU A 34 13.85 -0.32 -38.80
N ALA A 35 15.16 -0.51 -38.75
CA ALA A 35 16.13 0.56 -38.89
C ALA A 35 16.10 1.21 -40.28
N LYS A 36 15.91 0.44 -41.36
CA LYS A 36 15.67 0.97 -42.69
C LYS A 36 14.35 1.71 -42.81
N ALA A 37 13.27 1.21 -42.22
CA ALA A 37 11.99 1.90 -42.15
C ALA A 37 12.04 3.22 -41.36
N GLN A 38 12.84 3.26 -40.27
CA GLN A 38 13.11 4.49 -39.50
C GLN A 38 14.09 5.44 -40.19
N SER A 39 14.97 4.94 -41.06
CA SER A 39 15.96 5.75 -41.80
C SER A 39 15.40 6.31 -43.13
N THR A 40 14.15 6.08 -43.46
CA THR A 40 13.49 6.85 -44.51
C THR A 40 13.36 8.28 -44.00
N GLN A 41 14.34 9.11 -44.32
CA GLN A 41 14.26 10.54 -44.05
C GLN A 41 12.93 11.05 -44.60
N PRO A 42 12.12 11.72 -43.78
CA PRO A 42 10.87 12.29 -44.28
C PRO A 42 11.23 13.22 -45.45
N ASP A 43 10.46 13.13 -46.50
CA ASP A 43 10.61 13.97 -47.68
C ASP A 43 10.81 15.43 -47.21
N PRO A 44 11.85 16.15 -47.70
CA PRO A 44 12.10 17.53 -47.33
C PRO A 44 10.84 18.41 -47.47
N ALA A 45 9.92 18.03 -48.36
CA ALA A 45 8.62 18.68 -48.48
C ALA A 45 7.70 18.41 -47.30
N GLU A 46 7.68 17.19 -46.80
CA GLU A 46 6.88 16.76 -45.63
C GLU A 46 7.41 17.39 -44.33
N GLU A 47 8.73 17.41 -44.14
CA GLU A 47 9.36 18.09 -42.99
C GLU A 47 9.07 19.60 -43.00
N THR A 48 9.07 20.21 -44.16
CA THR A 48 8.74 21.63 -44.34
C THR A 48 7.26 21.90 -44.05
N ALA A 49 6.36 21.00 -44.46
CA ALA A 49 4.93 21.08 -44.17
C ALA A 49 4.64 20.94 -42.67
N ILE A 50 5.30 20.00 -42.00
CA ILE A 50 5.20 19.80 -40.53
C ILE A 50 5.72 21.05 -39.78
N LYS A 51 6.84 21.62 -40.21
CA LYS A 51 7.38 22.86 -39.62
C LYS A 51 6.41 24.03 -39.79
N LYS A 52 5.82 24.18 -40.97
CA LYS A 52 4.79 25.22 -41.23
C LYS A 52 3.54 25.01 -40.38
N LEU A 53 3.05 23.81 -40.29
CA LEU A 53 1.89 23.49 -39.45
C LEU A 53 2.14 23.76 -37.98
N ARG A 54 3.31 23.35 -37.47
CA ARG A 54 3.73 23.68 -36.08
C ARG A 54 3.85 25.19 -35.83
N ALA A 55 4.35 25.90 -36.79
CA ALA A 55 4.44 27.37 -36.69
C ALA A 55 3.05 28.01 -36.68
N GLN A 56 2.14 27.59 -37.56
CA GLN A 56 0.76 28.05 -37.58
C GLN A 56 0.00 27.74 -36.30
N ILE A 57 0.16 26.52 -35.77
CA ILE A 57 -0.44 26.13 -34.46
C ILE A 57 0.09 27.01 -33.35
N ARG A 58 1.42 27.19 -33.28
CA ARG A 58 2.04 28.09 -32.28
C ARG A 58 1.54 29.51 -32.38
N GLN A 59 1.36 30.02 -33.59
CA GLN A 59 0.87 31.37 -33.80
C GLN A 59 -0.59 31.51 -33.38
N LYS A 60 -1.46 30.57 -33.80
CA LYS A 60 -2.86 30.55 -33.36
C LYS A 60 -3.00 30.44 -31.84
N VAL A 61 -2.17 29.61 -31.18
CA VAL A 61 -2.16 29.51 -29.72
C VAL A 61 -1.71 30.82 -29.07
N LYS A 62 -0.65 31.45 -29.58
CA LYS A 62 -0.21 32.74 -29.07
C LYS A 62 -1.26 33.85 -29.25
N ASP A 63 -1.90 33.91 -30.40
CA ASP A 63 -2.94 34.91 -30.69
C ASP A 63 -4.19 34.67 -29.84
N GLY A 64 -4.58 33.39 -29.66
CA GLY A 64 -5.65 32.99 -28.73
C GLY A 64 -5.33 33.35 -27.28
N ALA A 65 -4.10 33.09 -26.83
CA ALA A 65 -3.65 33.42 -25.49
C ALA A 65 -3.64 34.94 -25.27
N ARG A 66 -3.14 35.74 -26.26
CA ARG A 66 -3.18 37.20 -26.18
C ARG A 66 -4.59 37.77 -26.11
N LYS A 67 -5.53 37.23 -26.90
CA LYS A 67 -6.94 37.66 -26.84
C LYS A 67 -7.57 37.29 -25.49
N ALA A 68 -7.27 36.09 -24.96
CA ALA A 68 -7.78 35.68 -23.67
C ALA A 68 -7.23 36.55 -22.52
N THR A 69 -5.92 36.81 -22.49
CA THR A 69 -5.30 37.63 -21.44
C THR A 69 -5.67 39.11 -21.53
N ALA A 70 -5.99 39.63 -22.73
CA ALA A 70 -6.47 40.99 -22.93
C ALA A 70 -7.95 41.19 -22.56
N SER A 71 -8.69 40.07 -22.30
CA SER A 71 -10.09 40.14 -21.87
C SER A 71 -10.21 40.70 -20.45
N ARG A 72 -11.12 41.64 -20.21
CA ARG A 72 -11.45 42.16 -18.87
C ARG A 72 -11.92 41.04 -17.90
N HIS A 73 -12.36 39.91 -18.42
CA HIS A 73 -12.83 38.77 -17.61
C HIS A 73 -11.72 37.76 -17.33
N PHE A 74 -10.53 37.91 -17.92
CA PHE A 74 -9.43 36.96 -17.75
C PHE A 74 -9.02 36.81 -16.28
N ILE A 75 -8.75 37.94 -15.62
CA ILE A 75 -8.33 37.91 -14.20
C ILE A 75 -9.42 37.34 -13.28
N PRO A 76 -10.69 37.77 -13.34
CA PRO A 76 -11.74 37.17 -12.53
C PRO A 76 -11.93 35.66 -12.75
N VAL A 77 -11.90 35.20 -14.01
CA VAL A 77 -12.03 33.79 -14.36
C VAL A 77 -10.84 32.99 -13.87
N LEU A 78 -9.62 33.48 -14.05
CA LEU A 78 -8.42 32.82 -13.56
C LEU A 78 -8.42 32.75 -12.03
N THR A 79 -8.80 33.80 -11.34
CA THR A 79 -8.92 33.81 -9.88
C THR A 79 -9.97 32.81 -9.41
N GLY A 80 -11.16 32.78 -10.01
CA GLY A 80 -12.20 31.85 -9.71
C GLY A 80 -11.75 30.38 -9.93
N LEU A 81 -11.06 30.11 -11.04
CA LEU A 81 -10.50 28.80 -11.32
C LEU A 81 -9.43 28.39 -10.31
N THR A 82 -8.55 29.32 -9.94
CA THR A 82 -7.51 29.06 -8.92
C THR A 82 -8.15 28.72 -7.56
N VAL A 83 -9.12 29.50 -7.14
CA VAL A 83 -9.86 29.23 -5.90
C VAL A 83 -10.53 27.85 -5.95
N LEU A 84 -11.19 27.52 -7.07
CA LEU A 84 -11.83 26.21 -7.25
C LEU A 84 -10.79 25.07 -7.15
N VAL A 85 -9.64 25.19 -7.82
CA VAL A 85 -8.57 24.18 -7.76
C VAL A 85 -8.04 24.02 -6.34
N VAL A 86 -7.84 25.12 -5.61
CA VAL A 86 -7.42 25.06 -4.20
C VAL A 86 -8.46 24.37 -3.34
N LEU A 87 -9.74 24.69 -3.50
CA LEU A 87 -10.82 24.04 -2.75
C LEU A 87 -10.90 22.53 -3.05
N LEU A 88 -10.80 22.15 -4.32
CA LEU A 88 -10.75 20.75 -4.72
C LEU A 88 -9.53 20.02 -4.12
N PHE A 89 -8.36 20.67 -4.15
CA PHE A 89 -7.16 20.11 -3.54
C PHE A 89 -7.34 19.92 -2.02
N LEU A 90 -7.86 20.90 -1.31
CA LEU A 90 -8.11 20.81 0.13
C LEU A 90 -9.15 19.74 0.47
N GLN A 91 -10.13 19.49 -0.40
CA GLN A 91 -11.15 18.46 -0.21
C GLN A 91 -10.63 17.05 -0.51
N TYR A 92 -9.86 16.89 -1.59
CA TYR A 92 -9.45 15.58 -2.10
C TYR A 92 -7.98 15.21 -1.78
N ASN A 93 -7.31 15.99 -0.91
CA ASN A 93 -5.91 15.75 -0.56
C ASN A 93 -5.64 14.32 -0.07
N ARG A 94 -6.55 13.72 0.69
CA ARG A 94 -6.45 12.33 1.19
C ARG A 94 -6.26 11.32 0.07
N ILE A 95 -7.04 11.46 -1.03
CA ILE A 95 -6.95 10.55 -2.18
C ILE A 95 -5.64 10.77 -2.93
N ILE A 96 -5.30 12.05 -3.18
CA ILE A 96 -4.09 12.41 -3.93
C ILE A 96 -2.84 11.90 -3.19
N PHE A 97 -2.69 12.25 -1.92
CA PHE A 97 -1.51 11.84 -1.14
C PHE A 97 -1.52 10.34 -0.84
N GLY A 98 -2.68 9.74 -0.60
CA GLY A 98 -2.80 8.29 -0.41
C GLY A 98 -2.36 7.51 -1.64
N ALA A 99 -2.80 7.93 -2.83
CA ALA A 99 -2.38 7.32 -4.08
C ALA A 99 -0.87 7.51 -4.33
N VAL A 100 -0.34 8.72 -4.13
CA VAL A 100 1.10 8.99 -4.27
C VAL A 100 1.89 8.17 -3.25
N ALA A 101 1.51 8.19 -1.97
CA ALA A 101 2.19 7.42 -0.93
C ALA A 101 2.20 5.92 -1.23
N ALA A 102 1.10 5.38 -1.77
CA ALA A 102 1.02 3.98 -2.18
C ALA A 102 2.07 3.58 -3.23
N TYR A 103 2.57 4.52 -4.03
CA TYR A 103 3.56 4.27 -5.09
C TYR A 103 4.97 4.77 -4.76
N THR A 104 5.10 5.83 -3.95
CA THR A 104 6.38 6.52 -3.77
C THR A 104 7.02 6.30 -2.41
N THR A 105 6.28 5.80 -1.41
CA THR A 105 6.87 5.51 -0.13
C THR A 105 7.57 4.14 -0.20
N PRO A 106 8.87 4.08 -0.49
CA PRO A 106 9.65 2.91 -0.14
C PRO A 106 9.65 2.91 1.39
N GLY A 107 9.00 1.93 2.02
CA GLY A 107 9.19 1.72 3.44
C GLY A 107 10.67 1.52 3.66
N SER A 108 11.20 2.06 4.70
CA SER A 108 12.57 1.79 5.11
C SER A 108 12.63 0.40 5.77
N ILE A 109 12.28 -0.64 4.99
CA ILE A 109 12.52 -2.00 5.47
C ILE A 109 14.03 -2.17 5.52
N ASP A 110 14.58 -2.16 6.73
CA ASP A 110 15.97 -2.50 6.95
C ASP A 110 16.21 -3.92 6.44
N PRO A 111 17.14 -4.13 5.48
CA PRO A 111 17.48 -5.46 4.99
C PRO A 111 17.84 -6.45 6.10
N GLN A 112 18.35 -5.97 7.24
CA GLN A 112 18.64 -6.79 8.42
C GLN A 112 17.37 -7.33 9.08
N ASN A 113 16.23 -6.70 8.85
CA ASN A 113 14.92 -7.15 9.33
C ASN A 113 14.23 -8.14 8.37
N ILE A 114 14.76 -8.37 7.18
CA ILE A 114 14.27 -9.40 6.26
C ILE A 114 14.82 -10.73 6.73
N ILE A 115 13.95 -11.57 7.27
CA ILE A 115 14.34 -12.91 7.73
C ILE A 115 14.20 -13.88 6.57
N VAL A 116 15.31 -14.57 6.30
CA VAL A 116 15.38 -15.66 5.31
C VAL A 116 14.72 -16.92 5.86
N ASP A 117 14.64 -17.09 7.18
CA ASP A 117 14.05 -18.25 7.83
C ASP A 117 12.95 -17.84 8.82
N PRO A 118 11.66 -18.08 8.50
CA PRO A 118 10.54 -17.73 9.37
C PRO A 118 10.46 -18.60 10.64
N THR A 119 11.25 -19.67 10.75
CA THR A 119 11.21 -20.60 11.88
C THR A 119 12.17 -20.25 13.00
N ASN A 120 13.14 -19.37 12.76
CA ASN A 120 14.14 -18.98 13.77
C ASN A 120 13.56 -18.01 14.80
N ASN A 121 13.75 -18.32 16.07
CA ASN A 121 13.41 -17.47 17.20
C ASN A 121 14.47 -16.36 17.33
N VAL A 122 14.38 -15.34 16.49
CA VAL A 122 15.32 -14.22 16.44
C VAL A 122 15.02 -13.26 17.57
N ALA A 123 16.01 -12.99 18.41
CA ALA A 123 15.93 -11.89 19.38
C ALA A 123 15.92 -10.56 18.60
N VAL A 124 14.90 -9.75 18.85
CA VAL A 124 14.70 -8.44 18.21
C VAL A 124 14.62 -7.35 19.26
N ALA A 125 14.69 -6.11 18.82
CA ALA A 125 14.50 -4.97 19.72
C ALA A 125 13.16 -5.09 20.45
N PRO A 126 13.09 -4.68 21.75
CA PRO A 126 11.88 -4.82 22.55
C PRO A 126 10.72 -3.94 22.08
N GLU A 127 11.01 -2.90 21.30
CA GLU A 127 10.00 -1.98 20.79
C GLU A 127 9.03 -2.71 19.86
N PRO A 128 7.71 -2.62 20.13
CA PRO A 128 6.71 -3.28 19.29
C PRO A 128 6.70 -2.69 17.88
N ARG A 129 6.90 -3.54 16.88
CA ARG A 129 6.88 -3.15 15.46
C ARG A 129 6.17 -4.18 14.60
N MET A 130 5.49 -3.70 13.58
CA MET A 130 4.91 -4.54 12.53
C MET A 130 5.64 -4.31 11.22
N ILE A 131 6.05 -5.41 10.57
CA ILE A 131 6.75 -5.39 9.29
C ILE A 131 5.97 -6.25 8.30
N ILE A 132 5.57 -5.67 7.15
CA ILE A 132 4.86 -6.36 6.08
C ILE A 132 5.61 -6.09 4.77
N PRO A 133 6.53 -6.97 4.37
CA PRO A 133 7.42 -6.72 3.22
C PRO A 133 6.67 -6.50 1.91
N LYS A 134 5.60 -7.25 1.68
CA LYS A 134 4.79 -7.18 0.45
C LYS A 134 4.30 -5.78 0.11
N ILE A 135 3.97 -4.99 1.12
CA ILE A 135 3.45 -3.63 0.99
C ILE A 135 4.38 -2.59 1.62
N ASN A 136 5.61 -3.00 1.91
CA ASN A 136 6.67 -2.14 2.40
C ASN A 136 6.31 -1.38 3.71
N VAL A 137 5.62 -2.04 4.62
CA VAL A 137 5.30 -1.51 5.93
C VAL A 137 6.37 -1.89 6.93
N ASP A 138 6.91 -0.91 7.64
CA ASP A 138 7.71 -1.04 8.86
C ASP A 138 7.33 0.09 9.82
N ALA A 139 6.45 -0.20 10.77
CA ALA A 139 5.86 0.81 11.64
C ALA A 139 5.78 0.36 13.09
N PRO A 140 5.91 1.30 14.06
CA PRO A 140 5.71 1.00 15.47
C PRO A 140 4.25 0.59 15.74
N VAL A 141 4.07 -0.23 16.77
CA VAL A 141 2.74 -0.63 17.24
C VAL A 141 2.45 0.00 18.59
N VAL A 142 1.29 0.60 18.70
CA VAL A 142 0.83 1.30 19.93
C VAL A 142 -0.17 0.43 20.66
N TYR A 143 0.19 -0.01 21.86
CA TYR A 143 -0.67 -0.75 22.77
C TYR A 143 -1.30 0.14 23.83
N GLY A 144 -2.34 -0.34 24.51
CA GLY A 144 -2.98 0.33 25.64
C GLY A 144 -3.87 1.51 25.27
N ALA A 145 -4.19 1.69 23.99
CA ALA A 145 -5.20 2.66 23.58
C ALA A 145 -6.61 2.15 23.95
N GLY A 146 -7.49 3.06 24.40
CA GLY A 146 -8.90 2.73 24.60
C GLY A 146 -9.56 2.25 23.32
N SER A 147 -10.64 1.48 23.45
CA SER A 147 -11.39 0.92 22.32
C SER A 147 -12.30 1.96 21.63
N ASP A 148 -12.42 3.15 22.18
CA ASP A 148 -13.18 4.24 21.58
C ASP A 148 -12.45 4.86 20.37
N GLU A 149 -13.22 5.43 19.46
CA GLU A 149 -12.71 5.98 18.20
C GLU A 149 -11.61 7.04 18.42
N LYS A 150 -11.79 7.94 19.39
CA LYS A 150 -10.84 9.03 19.65
C LYS A 150 -9.49 8.51 20.16
N SER A 151 -9.50 7.56 21.08
CA SER A 151 -8.30 6.92 21.59
C SER A 151 -7.54 6.15 20.51
N GLN A 152 -8.28 5.41 19.68
CA GLN A 152 -7.71 4.69 18.55
C GLN A 152 -7.12 5.63 17.49
N MET A 153 -7.81 6.71 17.15
CA MET A 153 -7.31 7.74 16.23
C MET A 153 -5.99 8.35 16.72
N LYS A 154 -5.92 8.69 18.00
CA LYS A 154 -4.70 9.23 18.62
C LYS A 154 -3.54 8.22 18.61
N ALA A 155 -3.83 6.93 18.77
CA ALA A 155 -2.82 5.88 18.67
C ALA A 155 -2.33 5.73 17.22
N MET A 156 -3.23 5.80 16.23
CA MET A 156 -2.89 5.73 14.81
C MET A 156 -2.08 6.93 14.29
N GLU A 157 -2.06 8.06 15.00
CA GLU A 157 -1.12 9.17 14.72
C GLU A 157 0.34 8.77 14.95
N LYS A 158 0.58 7.80 15.83
CA LYS A 158 1.91 7.36 16.29
C LYS A 158 2.37 6.03 15.68
N GLY A 159 1.49 5.33 14.97
CA GLY A 159 1.81 4.04 14.39
C GLY A 159 0.56 3.19 14.11
N ILE A 160 0.71 1.90 14.24
CA ILE A 160 -0.38 0.92 14.12
C ILE A 160 -1.00 0.73 15.51
N ALA A 161 -2.29 0.97 15.66
CA ALA A 161 -2.98 0.86 16.95
C ALA A 161 -3.44 -0.58 17.20
N HIS A 162 -3.14 -1.13 18.36
CA HIS A 162 -3.76 -2.36 18.86
C HIS A 162 -5.19 -2.04 19.31
N PHE A 163 -6.18 -2.66 18.65
CA PHE A 163 -7.58 -2.50 18.93
C PHE A 163 -8.07 -3.65 19.82
N ALA A 164 -7.95 -3.46 21.14
CA ALA A 164 -8.33 -4.47 22.12
C ALA A 164 -9.79 -4.28 22.55
N ILE A 165 -10.63 -5.28 22.25
CA ILE A 165 -12.04 -5.34 22.67
C ILE A 165 -12.37 -6.75 23.20
N ALA A 166 -13.49 -6.90 23.85
CA ALA A 166 -13.96 -8.21 24.31
C ALA A 166 -13.98 -9.23 23.16
N GLY A 167 -13.31 -10.37 23.31
CA GLY A 167 -13.18 -11.41 22.28
C GLY A 167 -12.17 -11.14 21.17
N ALA A 168 -11.46 -10.01 21.23
CA ALA A 168 -10.41 -9.63 20.28
C ALA A 168 -9.34 -8.77 20.98
N SER A 169 -8.80 -9.24 22.10
CA SER A 169 -7.81 -8.53 22.94
C SER A 169 -6.47 -9.26 23.04
N ALA A 170 -6.27 -10.33 22.26
CA ALA A 170 -5.01 -11.07 22.28
C ALA A 170 -3.83 -10.18 21.84
N VAL A 171 -2.64 -10.51 22.35
CA VAL A 171 -1.38 -9.95 21.87
C VAL A 171 -0.57 -11.04 21.17
N PRO A 172 0.49 -10.70 20.41
CA PRO A 172 1.30 -11.70 19.72
C PRO A 172 1.77 -12.83 20.65
N GLY A 173 1.59 -14.08 20.20
CA GLY A 173 1.93 -15.27 20.98
C GLY A 173 0.84 -15.75 21.93
N GLN A 174 -0.32 -15.13 21.98
CA GLN A 174 -1.48 -15.59 22.72
C GLN A 174 -2.54 -16.22 21.80
N VAL A 175 -3.26 -17.21 22.32
CA VAL A 175 -4.46 -17.76 21.68
C VAL A 175 -5.53 -16.67 21.61
N GLY A 176 -6.18 -16.53 20.46
CA GLY A 176 -7.16 -15.48 20.23
C GLY A 176 -6.81 -14.58 19.05
N ASN A 177 -7.58 -13.56 18.83
CA ASN A 177 -7.36 -12.62 17.74
C ASN A 177 -6.75 -11.32 18.24
N ALA A 178 -5.56 -10.98 17.74
CA ALA A 178 -4.88 -9.71 17.94
C ALA A 178 -5.27 -8.75 16.80
N VAL A 179 -6.00 -7.69 17.09
CA VAL A 179 -6.53 -6.76 16.06
C VAL A 179 -5.71 -5.49 16.02
N PHE A 180 -5.28 -5.11 14.82
CA PHE A 180 -4.43 -3.94 14.57
C PHE A 180 -5.05 -3.05 13.51
N ALA A 181 -5.24 -1.78 13.84
CA ALA A 181 -5.83 -0.78 12.96
C ALA A 181 -4.79 0.30 12.58
N ALA A 182 -4.78 0.70 11.32
CA ALA A 182 -4.03 1.87 10.88
C ALA A 182 -4.72 2.56 9.70
N HIS A 183 -4.31 3.80 9.44
CA HIS A 183 -4.84 4.56 8.31
C HIS A 183 -4.40 3.98 6.96
N SER A 184 -5.36 3.80 6.05
CA SER A 184 -5.08 3.62 4.63
C SER A 184 -4.87 4.97 3.94
N SER A 185 -5.60 5.99 4.41
CA SER A 185 -5.45 7.39 3.99
C SER A 185 -5.95 8.31 5.11
N ASN A 186 -5.28 9.44 5.27
CA ASN A 186 -5.70 10.47 6.21
C ASN A 186 -5.50 11.86 5.59
N ASP A 187 -6.09 12.90 6.19
CA ASP A 187 -5.84 14.28 5.77
C ASP A 187 -4.34 14.59 5.86
N ALA A 188 -3.76 15.10 4.77
CA ALA A 188 -2.34 15.44 4.70
C ALA A 188 -1.92 16.46 5.78
N PHE A 189 -2.86 17.30 6.22
CA PHE A 189 -2.66 18.33 7.24
C PHE A 189 -3.06 17.87 8.67
N ALA A 190 -3.50 16.61 8.82
CA ALA A 190 -3.76 16.05 10.14
C ALA A 190 -2.46 15.82 10.92
N ALA A 191 -2.57 15.71 12.24
CA ALA A 191 -1.45 15.35 13.11
C ALA A 191 -0.94 13.93 12.85
N GLY A 192 0.31 13.66 13.25
CA GLY A 192 0.96 12.36 13.15
C GLY A 192 1.62 12.08 11.80
N ASP A 193 2.53 11.10 11.80
CA ASP A 193 3.36 10.75 10.64
C ASP A 193 2.84 9.50 9.90
N TYR A 194 1.97 8.71 10.55
CA TYR A 194 1.52 7.40 10.07
C TYR A 194 0.17 7.46 9.34
N LYS A 195 0.05 8.38 8.36
CA LYS A 195 -1.22 8.68 7.66
C LYS A 195 -1.61 7.66 6.59
N PHE A 196 -0.66 6.86 6.10
CA PHE A 196 -0.81 5.99 4.92
C PHE A 196 -0.24 4.59 5.10
N VAL A 197 -0.07 4.14 6.35
CA VAL A 197 0.60 2.86 6.68
C VAL A 197 -0.04 1.70 5.92
N PHE A 198 -1.36 1.61 5.92
CA PHE A 198 -2.12 0.55 5.28
C PHE A 198 -2.72 0.96 3.92
N ALA A 199 -2.12 1.96 3.23
CA ALA A 199 -2.59 2.39 1.91
C ALA A 199 -2.59 1.28 0.85
N GLN A 200 -1.74 0.27 1.00
CA GLN A 200 -1.61 -0.85 0.07
C GLN A 200 -2.19 -2.17 0.60
N ASN A 201 -2.96 -2.18 1.69
CA ASN A 201 -3.48 -3.42 2.29
C ASN A 201 -4.32 -4.24 1.30
N GLU A 202 -4.96 -3.61 0.31
CA GLU A 202 -5.72 -4.31 -0.75
C GLU A 202 -4.83 -5.20 -1.65
N LYS A 203 -3.50 -5.01 -1.63
CA LYS A 203 -2.53 -5.85 -2.37
C LYS A 203 -2.14 -7.12 -1.63
N LEU A 204 -2.51 -7.24 -0.36
CA LEU A 204 -2.23 -8.42 0.44
C LEU A 204 -3.09 -9.59 0.01
N ALA A 205 -2.47 -10.77 -0.06
CA ALA A 205 -3.10 -11.99 -0.51
C ALA A 205 -2.77 -13.14 0.45
N LYS A 206 -3.52 -14.23 0.34
CA LYS A 206 -3.26 -15.46 1.08
C LYS A 206 -1.82 -15.94 0.86
N GLY A 207 -1.12 -16.25 1.96
CA GLY A 207 0.27 -16.70 1.98
C GLY A 207 1.30 -15.58 2.18
N ASP A 208 0.94 -14.31 2.03
CA ASP A 208 1.83 -13.20 2.38
C ASP A 208 2.12 -13.19 3.88
N LEU A 209 3.29 -12.68 4.26
CA LEU A 209 3.78 -12.73 5.63
C LEU A 209 3.68 -11.38 6.33
N ILE A 210 3.34 -11.45 7.62
CA ILE A 210 3.33 -10.33 8.56
C ILE A 210 4.27 -10.69 9.70
N TYR A 211 5.26 -9.85 9.97
CA TYR A 211 6.16 -10.00 11.11
C TYR A 211 5.77 -9.02 12.21
N MET A 212 5.68 -9.52 13.43
CA MET A 212 5.41 -8.74 14.64
C MET A 212 6.53 -8.91 15.63
N ASN A 213 7.24 -7.82 15.92
CA ASN A 213 8.15 -7.77 17.07
C ASN A 213 7.34 -7.36 18.31
N TYR A 214 7.38 -8.17 19.33
CA TYR A 214 6.68 -7.93 20.59
C TYR A 214 7.46 -8.53 21.76
N GLU A 215 7.74 -7.75 22.79
CA GLU A 215 8.51 -8.16 23.98
C GLU A 215 9.83 -8.88 23.65
N GLY A 216 10.60 -8.32 22.70
CA GLY A 216 11.91 -8.85 22.29
C GLY A 216 11.86 -10.15 21.49
N LYS A 217 10.66 -10.59 21.08
CA LYS A 217 10.44 -11.78 20.23
C LYS A 217 9.81 -11.38 18.91
N ARG A 218 10.11 -12.17 17.89
CA ARG A 218 9.45 -12.06 16.59
C ARG A 218 8.40 -13.12 16.42
N TYR A 219 7.22 -12.68 16.03
CA TYR A 219 6.10 -13.55 15.65
C TYR A 219 5.85 -13.39 14.16
N THR A 220 5.68 -14.50 13.46
CA THR A 220 5.39 -14.53 12.03
C THR A 220 3.99 -15.05 11.81
N TYR A 221 3.21 -14.31 11.04
CA TYR A 221 1.86 -14.67 10.66
C TYR A 221 1.79 -14.85 9.15
N SER A 222 1.01 -15.82 8.69
CA SER A 222 0.67 -16.00 7.26
C SER A 222 -0.78 -15.62 7.02
N ILE A 223 -1.03 -14.80 6.03
CA ILE A 223 -2.38 -14.35 5.67
C ILE A 223 -3.18 -15.55 5.16
N THR A 224 -4.39 -15.70 5.70
CA THR A 224 -5.32 -16.80 5.36
C THR A 224 -6.45 -16.34 4.45
N SER A 225 -7.00 -15.13 4.72
CA SER A 225 -8.12 -14.56 3.96
C SER A 225 -8.23 -13.05 4.15
N THR A 226 -9.02 -12.42 3.29
CA THR A 226 -9.40 -11.02 3.40
C THR A 226 -10.92 -10.89 3.29
N GLU A 227 -11.52 -9.91 3.98
CA GLU A 227 -12.96 -9.64 3.93
C GLU A 227 -13.21 -8.13 3.98
N VAL A 228 -14.16 -7.64 3.18
CA VAL A 228 -14.59 -6.23 3.23
C VAL A 228 -15.92 -6.17 3.97
N VAL A 229 -15.96 -5.37 5.04
CA VAL A 229 -17.12 -5.26 5.94
C VAL A 229 -17.52 -3.81 6.17
N LEU A 230 -18.71 -3.60 6.74
CA LEU A 230 -19.14 -2.29 7.22
C LEU A 230 -18.43 -1.92 8.53
N PRO A 231 -18.32 -0.62 8.86
CA PRO A 231 -17.64 -0.18 10.08
C PRO A 231 -18.26 -0.68 11.39
N ASP A 232 -19.54 -1.00 11.39
CA ASP A 232 -20.29 -1.50 12.56
C ASP A 232 -20.19 -3.02 12.75
N ALA A 233 -19.59 -3.73 11.80
CA ALA A 233 -19.46 -5.19 11.84
C ALA A 233 -18.38 -5.68 12.85
N VAL A 234 -18.40 -5.17 14.09
CA VAL A 234 -17.42 -5.47 15.14
C VAL A 234 -17.30 -6.97 15.42
N SER A 235 -18.40 -7.72 15.30
CA SER A 235 -18.42 -9.18 15.48
C SER A 235 -17.46 -9.93 14.54
N LYS A 236 -17.12 -9.35 13.40
CA LYS A 236 -16.19 -9.94 12.43
C LYS A 236 -14.74 -10.00 12.92
N VAL A 237 -14.35 -9.18 13.86
CA VAL A 237 -13.03 -9.23 14.50
C VAL A 237 -13.04 -9.99 15.82
N GLN A 238 -14.20 -10.26 16.40
CA GLN A 238 -14.39 -11.04 17.63
C GLN A 238 -14.38 -12.55 17.31
N LEU A 239 -13.23 -13.06 16.91
CA LEU A 239 -13.10 -14.46 16.47
C LEU A 239 -13.00 -15.42 17.64
N LYS A 240 -13.90 -16.39 17.70
CA LYS A 240 -13.76 -17.57 18.59
C LYS A 240 -12.76 -18.53 17.98
N THR A 241 -11.51 -18.45 18.38
CA THR A 241 -10.42 -19.30 17.87
C THR A 241 -9.62 -19.91 18.99
N THR A 242 -9.08 -21.10 18.74
CA THR A 242 -8.12 -21.80 19.60
C THR A 242 -6.68 -21.61 19.13
N LYS A 243 -6.47 -20.80 18.07
CA LYS A 243 -5.17 -20.50 17.51
C LYS A 243 -4.80 -19.04 17.76
N PRO A 244 -3.51 -18.71 17.80
CA PRO A 244 -3.06 -17.32 17.78
C PRO A 244 -3.27 -16.72 16.37
N MET A 245 -4.14 -15.73 16.28
CA MET A 245 -4.50 -15.03 15.04
C MET A 245 -4.18 -13.55 15.12
N LEU A 246 -4.06 -12.94 13.97
CA LEU A 246 -3.89 -11.52 13.78
C LEU A 246 -4.86 -11.02 12.71
N THR A 247 -5.48 -9.87 12.95
CA THR A 247 -6.35 -9.20 11.99
C THR A 247 -5.85 -7.77 11.76
N LEU A 248 -5.55 -7.41 10.50
CA LEU A 248 -5.32 -6.01 10.13
C LEU A 248 -6.64 -5.37 9.74
N VAL A 249 -6.79 -4.11 10.13
CA VAL A 249 -7.97 -3.29 9.82
C VAL A 249 -7.52 -2.02 9.11
N SER A 250 -8.10 -1.75 7.94
CA SER A 250 -7.91 -0.50 7.20
C SER A 250 -9.19 -0.05 6.54
N CYS A 251 -9.26 1.24 6.16
CA CYS A 251 -10.40 1.78 5.42
C CYS A 251 -10.29 1.47 3.93
N VAL A 252 -11.42 1.16 3.30
CA VAL A 252 -11.57 0.99 1.86
C VAL A 252 -12.89 1.59 1.38
N PRO A 253 -12.96 2.09 0.12
CA PRO A 253 -11.85 2.42 -0.81
C PRO A 253 -10.88 3.46 -0.25
N LEU A 254 -9.67 3.49 -0.83
CA LEU A 254 -8.65 4.49 -0.46
C LEU A 254 -9.23 5.92 -0.53
N GLY A 255 -8.96 6.72 0.49
CA GLY A 255 -9.49 8.09 0.61
C GLY A 255 -10.86 8.19 1.25
N THR A 256 -11.53 7.07 1.55
CA THR A 256 -12.86 7.04 2.16
C THR A 256 -12.86 6.36 3.53
N ALA A 257 -14.00 6.37 4.19
CA ALA A 257 -14.26 5.62 5.43
C ALA A 257 -15.50 4.71 5.31
N GLU A 258 -15.91 4.40 4.08
CA GLU A 258 -17.18 3.70 3.82
C GLU A 258 -17.17 2.28 4.37
N LYS A 259 -16.07 1.55 4.15
CA LYS A 259 -15.94 0.15 4.56
C LYS A 259 -14.61 -0.10 5.26
N ARG A 260 -14.45 -1.28 5.81
CA ARG A 260 -13.22 -1.79 6.41
C ARG A 260 -12.75 -3.02 5.65
N LEU A 261 -11.48 -3.05 5.29
CA LEU A 261 -10.80 -4.26 4.86
C LEU A 261 -10.22 -4.94 6.10
N LEU A 262 -10.61 -6.17 6.31
CA LEU A 262 -10.04 -7.08 7.31
C LEU A 262 -9.11 -8.05 6.59
N VAL A 263 -7.86 -8.16 7.10
CA VAL A 263 -6.88 -9.12 6.61
C VAL A 263 -6.59 -10.07 7.76
N PHE A 264 -7.01 -11.33 7.63
CA PHE A 264 -6.85 -12.36 8.64
C PHE A 264 -5.57 -13.15 8.41
N ALA A 265 -4.80 -13.39 9.48
CA ALA A 265 -3.58 -14.16 9.44
C ALA A 265 -3.47 -15.10 10.64
N GLU A 266 -2.87 -16.27 10.44
CA GLU A 266 -2.56 -17.23 11.52
C GLU A 266 -1.07 -17.22 11.82
N GLN A 267 -0.71 -17.32 13.09
CA GLN A 267 0.69 -17.45 13.50
C GLN A 267 1.28 -18.75 12.95
N ILE A 268 2.47 -18.64 12.38
CA ILE A 268 3.25 -19.79 11.91
C ILE A 268 4.57 -19.97 12.69
N SER A 269 5.06 -18.90 13.33
CA SER A 269 6.27 -18.93 14.15
C SER A 269 6.16 -17.87 15.27
N PRO A 270 6.65 -18.16 16.48
CA PRO A 270 7.02 -19.46 17.03
C PRO A 270 5.86 -20.46 16.97
N ASP A 271 6.12 -21.72 17.26
CA ASP A 271 5.14 -22.82 17.21
C ASP A 271 3.80 -22.40 17.85
N PRO A 272 2.71 -22.30 17.07
CA PRO A 272 1.43 -21.80 17.55
C PRO A 272 0.79 -22.71 18.62
N SER A 273 1.18 -23.99 18.69
CA SER A 273 0.70 -24.91 19.73
C SER A 273 1.18 -24.56 21.13
N LYS A 274 2.25 -23.75 21.21
CA LYS A 274 2.84 -23.25 22.47
C LYS A 274 2.38 -21.85 22.83
N ALA A 275 1.37 -21.34 22.14
CA ALA A 275 0.81 -20.01 22.42
C ALA A 275 0.19 -19.98 23.84
N ALA A 276 0.44 -18.88 24.54
CA ALA A 276 -0.12 -18.68 25.86
C ALA A 276 -1.66 -18.53 25.79
N PRO A 277 -2.40 -18.96 26.83
CA PRO A 277 -3.82 -18.62 26.90
C PRO A 277 -4.01 -17.12 26.82
N SER A 278 -5.07 -16.67 26.13
CA SER A 278 -5.44 -15.25 26.15
C SER A 278 -5.73 -14.82 27.58
N THR A 279 -5.01 -13.83 28.06
CA THR A 279 -5.35 -13.14 29.29
C THR A 279 -6.53 -12.22 28.99
N ASN A 280 -7.73 -12.78 28.86
CA ASN A 280 -8.97 -12.01 28.80
C ASN A 280 -9.16 -11.29 30.14
N THR A 281 -8.51 -10.16 30.31
CA THR A 281 -8.87 -9.20 31.34
C THR A 281 -10.20 -8.59 30.93
N THR A 282 -11.27 -9.21 31.35
CA THR A 282 -12.66 -8.79 31.18
C THR A 282 -12.99 -7.46 31.84
N SER A 283 -12.01 -6.76 32.43
CA SER A 283 -12.24 -5.63 33.30
C SER A 283 -12.18 -4.24 32.63
N ASP A 284 -11.67 -4.11 31.37
CA ASP A 284 -11.56 -2.77 30.77
C ASP A 284 -11.77 -2.71 29.23
N THR A 285 -12.21 -3.77 28.62
CA THR A 285 -12.53 -3.75 27.19
C THR A 285 -13.93 -3.17 26.98
N GLY A 286 -13.99 -1.87 26.81
CA GLY A 286 -15.24 -1.16 26.47
C GLY A 286 -15.87 -1.77 25.24
N SER A 287 -17.21 -1.79 25.22
CA SER A 287 -17.98 -2.14 24.02
C SER A 287 -17.72 -1.07 22.97
N SER A 288 -16.93 -1.37 21.94
CA SER A 288 -16.78 -0.47 20.82
C SER A 288 -18.04 -0.49 19.94
N LYS A 289 -18.51 0.69 19.55
CA LYS A 289 -19.65 0.85 18.64
C LYS A 289 -19.29 0.63 17.16
N GLY A 290 -18.00 0.48 16.85
CA GLY A 290 -17.53 0.29 15.47
C GLY A 290 -16.04 -0.08 15.39
N ILE A 291 -15.66 -0.59 14.24
CA ILE A 291 -14.26 -0.90 13.89
C ILE A 291 -13.55 0.43 13.58
N PRO A 292 -12.41 0.75 14.24
CA PRO A 292 -11.73 2.04 14.09
C PRO A 292 -11.20 2.27 12.67
N GLY A 293 -10.81 3.50 12.38
CA GLY A 293 -10.13 3.85 11.13
C GLY A 293 -10.71 5.02 10.37
N LYS A 294 -11.76 5.70 10.86
CA LYS A 294 -12.28 6.91 10.21
C LYS A 294 -11.16 7.95 10.05
N PRO A 295 -10.88 8.46 8.82
CA PRO A 295 -9.87 9.48 8.64
C PRO A 295 -10.27 10.80 9.30
N ASN A 296 -9.30 11.63 9.64
CA ASN A 296 -9.55 12.97 10.15
C ASN A 296 -10.31 13.81 9.12
N GLN A 297 -11.17 14.70 9.61
CA GLN A 297 -11.91 15.63 8.77
C GLN A 297 -10.95 16.51 7.99
N THR A 298 -11.22 16.74 6.71
CA THR A 298 -10.49 17.69 5.87
C THR A 298 -10.70 19.12 6.39
N VAL A 299 -9.84 20.05 5.94
CA VAL A 299 -9.96 21.48 6.29
C VAL A 299 -11.35 22.00 5.94
N ILE A 300 -11.89 21.62 4.80
CA ILE A 300 -13.22 22.03 4.34
C ILE A 300 -14.32 21.41 5.21
N GLU A 301 -14.25 20.10 5.47
CA GLU A 301 -15.21 19.43 6.36
C GLU A 301 -15.26 20.09 7.75
N ARG A 302 -14.10 20.49 8.30
CA ARG A 302 -14.03 21.22 9.58
C ARG A 302 -14.67 22.61 9.54
N LEU A 303 -14.62 23.30 8.40
CA LEU A 303 -15.23 24.63 8.26
C LEU A 303 -16.75 24.59 8.13
N PHE A 304 -17.30 23.55 7.49
CA PHE A 304 -18.72 23.42 7.21
C PHE A 304 -19.49 22.51 8.19
N HIS A 305 -18.81 21.76 9.05
CA HIS A 305 -19.42 20.91 10.09
C HIS A 305 -19.29 21.53 11.50
N ARG A 306 -19.57 22.83 11.62
CA ARG A 306 -19.74 23.49 12.92
C ARG A 306 -21.19 23.48 13.37
#